data_5b179d3f5afc31606fac3eab4d94fbd9
#
_entry.id   5b179d3f5afc31606fac3eab4d94fbd9
#
_cell.length_a   1.000
_cell.length_b   1.000
_cell.length_c   1.000
_cell.angle_alpha   90.00
_cell.angle_beta   90.00
_cell.angle_gamma   90.00
#
_symmetry.space_group_name_H-M   'P 1'
#
loop_
_entity.id
_entity.type
_entity.pdbx_description
1 polymer ?
#
loop_
_entity_poly.entity_id
_entity_poly.type
_entity_poly.pdbx_seq_one_letter_code
_entity_poly.pdbx_strand_id
1 'polypeptide(L)'
;MGSEMCIRDRHKTPADALKHPNWSMGAKITIDSATLMNKGLEIIEAMRLYRLPVEQVEAVIHRQSIVHSLVEYRDGAMIAQLGTADMKLPIRYAFTWPYRAETPDRTLDLLSCGPLTFQAPDTEAFPCLAIARRCARTGGTACAIMNGANEEAVGLFLRQEIGFNDIARRVEDALCRVEVKYTPSLEDILEADRLARAAVLNR
;
A
#
# COMPACT_ATOMS: atom_id res chain seq x y z
N MET A 1 13.54 -6.30 7.09
CA MET A 1 14.38 -5.24 6.47
C MET A 1 13.91 -4.77 5.09
N GLY A 2 12.77 -5.19 4.56
CA GLY A 2 12.30 -4.79 3.22
C GLY A 2 11.44 -3.52 3.20
N SER A 3 10.60 -3.29 4.17
CA SER A 3 9.82 -2.07 4.30
C SER A 3 10.55 -0.94 5.03
N GLU A 4 11.76 -1.20 5.50
CA GLU A 4 12.62 -0.24 6.19
C GLU A 4 13.89 0.04 5.41
N MET A 5 13.77 0.28 4.13
CA MET A 5 14.82 1.01 3.47
C MET A 5 14.92 2.38 4.12
N CYS A 6 16.03 2.58 4.83
CA CYS A 6 16.28 3.83 5.54
C CYS A 6 16.26 5.00 4.53
N ILE A 7 15.18 5.77 4.49
CA ILE A 7 14.95 6.90 3.57
C ILE A 7 15.98 8.01 3.75
N ARG A 8 16.76 7.99 4.82
CA ARG A 8 17.91 8.90 5.02
C ARG A 8 18.95 8.80 3.90
N ASP A 9 18.90 7.72 3.11
CA ASP A 9 19.83 7.50 2.01
C ASP A 9 19.18 7.90 0.67
N ARG A 10 19.48 9.13 0.22
CA ARG A 10 19.00 9.69 -1.05
C ARG A 10 19.48 8.93 -2.30
N HIS A 11 20.35 7.94 -2.12
CA HIS A 11 21.02 7.21 -3.20
C HIS A 11 20.49 5.79 -3.41
N LYS A 12 19.31 5.45 -2.84
CA LYS A 12 18.71 4.12 -3.08
C LYS A 12 18.32 3.94 -4.53
N THR A 13 18.87 2.89 -5.12
CA THR A 13 18.61 2.51 -6.51
C THR A 13 17.38 1.61 -6.61
N PRO A 14 16.79 1.44 -7.81
CA PRO A 14 15.75 0.43 -8.04
C PRO A 14 16.17 -0.97 -7.59
N ALA A 15 17.44 -1.34 -7.81
CA ALA A 15 17.97 -2.66 -7.40
C ALA A 15 17.95 -2.86 -5.88
N ASP A 16 18.11 -1.80 -5.09
CA ASP A 16 17.99 -1.85 -3.64
C ASP A 16 16.53 -1.95 -3.21
N ALA A 17 15.65 -1.19 -3.86
CA ALA A 17 14.23 -1.12 -3.56
C ALA A 17 13.45 -2.38 -3.96
N LEU A 18 13.94 -3.11 -4.98
CA LEU A 18 13.30 -4.32 -5.48
C LEU A 18 13.59 -5.57 -4.61
N LYS A 19 14.44 -5.46 -3.60
CA LYS A 19 14.73 -6.59 -2.69
C LYS A 19 13.68 -6.67 -1.58
N HIS A 20 12.54 -7.36 -1.84
CA HIS A 20 11.57 -7.64 -0.79
C HIS A 20 11.98 -8.89 0.02
N PRO A 21 12.03 -8.87 1.38
CA PRO A 21 12.56 -9.97 2.18
C PRO A 21 11.66 -11.21 2.21
N ASN A 22 10.34 -11.02 2.15
CA ASN A 22 9.36 -12.08 2.40
C ASN A 22 8.56 -12.49 1.16
N TRP A 23 8.47 -11.63 0.13
CA TRP A 23 7.59 -11.81 -1.01
C TRP A 23 8.33 -11.65 -2.33
N SER A 24 8.06 -12.56 -3.28
CA SER A 24 8.44 -12.38 -4.69
C SER A 24 7.27 -11.73 -5.44
N MET A 25 7.44 -10.48 -5.83
CA MET A 25 6.38 -9.66 -6.42
C MET A 25 6.87 -8.91 -7.65
N GLY A 26 5.94 -8.37 -8.45
CA GLY A 26 6.27 -7.47 -9.56
C GLY A 26 6.97 -6.18 -9.10
N ALA A 27 7.67 -5.53 -10.02
CA ALA A 27 8.49 -4.35 -9.70
C ALA A 27 7.66 -3.20 -9.09
N LYS A 28 6.52 -2.86 -9.69
CA LYS A 28 5.67 -1.75 -9.22
C LYS A 28 5.21 -1.95 -7.78
N ILE A 29 4.61 -3.10 -7.46
CA ILE A 29 4.11 -3.37 -6.11
C ILE A 29 5.23 -3.48 -5.07
N THR A 30 6.43 -3.88 -5.47
CA THR A 30 7.60 -3.91 -4.58
C THR A 30 8.01 -2.49 -4.19
N ILE A 31 8.03 -1.55 -5.13
CA ILE A 31 8.29 -0.14 -4.84
C ILE A 31 7.16 0.47 -4.00
N ASP A 32 5.89 0.17 -4.30
CA ASP A 32 4.76 0.63 -3.49
C ASP A 32 4.82 0.10 -2.05
N SER A 33 5.30 -1.13 -1.86
CA SER A 33 5.55 -1.68 -0.52
C SER A 33 6.68 -0.95 0.20
N ALA A 34 7.78 -0.65 -0.52
CA ALA A 34 8.92 0.08 0.03
C ALA A 34 8.57 1.52 0.42
N THR A 35 7.68 2.19 -0.30
CA THR A 35 7.19 3.54 -0.02
C THR A 35 6.03 3.60 0.97
N LEU A 36 5.46 2.47 1.37
CA LEU A 36 4.18 2.31 2.06
C LEU A 36 2.96 2.82 1.27
N MET A 37 3.10 3.11 -0.03
CA MET A 37 1.95 3.45 -0.88
C MET A 37 1.01 2.25 -1.01
N ASN A 38 1.54 1.01 -1.14
CA ASN A 38 0.70 -0.18 -1.19
C ASN A 38 -0.20 -0.29 0.04
N LYS A 39 0.35 -0.03 1.23
CA LYS A 39 -0.44 -0.03 2.46
C LYS A 39 -1.48 1.11 2.48
N GLY A 40 -1.17 2.25 1.89
CA GLY A 40 -2.14 3.33 1.68
C GLY A 40 -3.29 2.92 0.76
N LEU A 41 -3.00 2.23 -0.35
CA LEU A 41 -4.01 1.70 -1.27
C LEU A 41 -4.89 0.64 -0.58
N GLU A 42 -4.31 -0.24 0.22
CA GLU A 42 -5.06 -1.25 0.99
C GLU A 42 -5.99 -0.61 2.04
N ILE A 43 -5.62 0.51 2.66
CA ILE A 43 -6.52 1.28 3.54
C ILE A 43 -7.72 1.79 2.75
N ILE A 44 -7.50 2.39 1.57
CA ILE A 44 -8.57 2.87 0.69
C ILE A 44 -9.47 1.72 0.26
N GLU A 45 -8.89 0.58 -0.10
CA GLU A 45 -9.61 -0.64 -0.46
C GLU A 45 -10.50 -1.13 0.70
N ALA A 46 -9.96 -1.28 1.90
CA ALA A 46 -10.71 -1.70 3.08
C ALA A 46 -11.87 -0.75 3.39
N MET A 47 -11.63 0.57 3.32
CA MET A 47 -12.69 1.56 3.47
C MET A 47 -13.85 1.34 2.49
N ARG A 48 -13.55 1.05 1.23
CA ARG A 48 -14.56 0.85 0.18
C ARG A 48 -15.28 -0.49 0.33
N LEU A 49 -14.55 -1.57 0.56
CA LEU A 49 -15.11 -2.92 0.70
C LEU A 49 -16.01 -3.05 1.94
N TYR A 50 -15.56 -2.51 3.07
CA TYR A 50 -16.28 -2.62 4.34
C TYR A 50 -17.13 -1.40 4.67
N ARG A 51 -17.13 -0.35 3.83
CA ARG A 51 -17.84 0.93 4.04
C ARG A 51 -17.48 1.57 5.38
N LEU A 52 -16.20 1.57 5.71
CA LEU A 52 -15.67 2.15 6.94
C LEU A 52 -15.12 3.56 6.69
N PRO A 53 -15.20 4.46 7.67
CA PRO A 53 -14.44 5.71 7.63
C PRO A 53 -12.93 5.41 7.76
N VAL A 54 -12.09 6.29 7.23
CA VAL A 54 -10.62 6.10 7.23
C VAL A 54 -10.04 5.99 8.64
N GLU A 55 -10.69 6.59 9.61
CA GLU A 55 -10.31 6.58 11.02
C GLU A 55 -10.47 5.20 11.69
N GLN A 56 -11.26 4.32 11.08
CA GLN A 56 -11.45 2.94 11.56
C GLN A 56 -10.55 1.92 10.85
N VAL A 57 -9.68 2.38 9.95
CA VAL A 57 -8.74 1.50 9.24
C VAL A 57 -7.32 1.92 9.59
N GLU A 58 -6.66 1.12 10.40
CA GLU A 58 -5.29 1.34 10.84
C GLU A 58 -4.30 0.41 10.12
N ALA A 59 -3.06 0.86 10.02
CA ALA A 59 -1.96 0.06 9.53
C ALA A 59 -0.91 -0.11 10.64
N VAL A 60 -0.38 -1.33 10.75
CA VAL A 60 0.73 -1.65 11.64
C VAL A 60 1.86 -2.30 10.85
N ILE A 61 3.08 -2.06 11.27
CA ILE A 61 4.26 -2.73 10.74
C ILE A 61 4.47 -4.04 11.49
N HIS A 62 4.41 -5.15 10.78
CA HIS A 62 4.64 -6.49 11.31
C HIS A 62 5.66 -7.22 10.44
N ARG A 63 6.92 -7.22 10.91
CA ARG A 63 8.08 -7.69 10.11
C ARG A 63 8.04 -9.17 9.77
N GLN A 64 7.48 -9.99 10.64
CA GLN A 64 7.40 -11.44 10.45
C GLN A 64 6.41 -11.82 9.33
N SER A 65 5.50 -10.91 8.97
CA SER A 65 4.47 -11.14 7.93
C SER A 65 3.67 -12.45 8.15
N ILE A 66 3.30 -12.68 9.41
CA ILE A 66 2.48 -13.83 9.84
C ILE A 66 1.05 -13.40 10.07
N VAL A 67 0.84 -12.24 10.72
CA VAL A 67 -0.47 -11.62 10.88
C VAL A 67 -0.73 -10.72 9.68
N HIS A 68 -1.81 -10.99 8.95
CA HIS A 68 -2.14 -10.27 7.71
C HIS A 68 -3.31 -9.31 7.87
N SER A 69 -4.23 -9.58 8.81
CA SER A 69 -5.31 -8.66 9.17
C SER A 69 -5.72 -8.83 10.62
N LEU A 70 -6.25 -7.74 11.19
CA LEU A 70 -6.75 -7.67 12.55
C LEU A 70 -8.13 -6.99 12.53
N VAL A 71 -9.06 -7.51 13.30
CA VAL A 71 -10.36 -6.87 13.56
C VAL A 71 -10.43 -6.61 15.05
N GLU A 72 -10.55 -5.33 15.42
CA GLU A 72 -10.79 -4.91 16.79
C GLU A 72 -12.30 -4.67 16.99
N TYR A 73 -12.85 -5.29 18.01
CA TYR A 73 -14.25 -5.13 18.38
C TYR A 73 -14.42 -4.00 19.40
N ARG A 74 -15.66 -3.52 19.58
CA ARG A 74 -15.99 -2.42 20.50
C ARG A 74 -15.70 -2.72 21.97
N ASP A 75 -15.61 -3.98 22.34
CA ASP A 75 -15.25 -4.44 23.68
C ASP A 75 -13.74 -4.57 23.92
N GLY A 76 -12.94 -4.22 22.88
CA GLY A 76 -11.48 -4.33 22.90
C GLY A 76 -10.94 -5.71 22.53
N ALA A 77 -11.80 -6.70 22.25
CA ALA A 77 -11.33 -7.99 21.74
C ALA A 77 -10.76 -7.84 20.33
N MET A 78 -9.69 -8.57 20.01
CA MET A 78 -9.09 -8.59 18.68
C MET A 78 -9.09 -10.01 18.09
N ILE A 79 -9.48 -10.12 16.81
CA ILE A 79 -9.33 -11.34 16.02
C ILE A 79 -8.33 -11.09 14.90
N ALA A 80 -7.39 -12.00 14.74
CA ALA A 80 -6.34 -11.92 13.73
C ALA A 80 -6.43 -13.08 12.73
N GLN A 81 -6.20 -12.80 11.47
CA GLN A 81 -5.92 -13.83 10.47
C GLN A 81 -4.39 -14.02 10.40
N LEU A 82 -3.96 -15.26 10.64
CA LEU A 82 -2.55 -15.65 10.60
C LEU A 82 -2.33 -16.69 9.50
N GLY A 83 -1.13 -16.68 8.91
CA GLY A 83 -0.73 -17.64 7.90
C GLY A 83 0.72 -17.48 7.49
N THR A 84 1.20 -18.38 6.65
CA THR A 84 2.48 -18.19 5.95
C THR A 84 2.36 -17.04 4.95
N ALA A 85 3.48 -16.38 4.63
CA ALA A 85 3.54 -15.29 3.64
C ALA A 85 3.40 -15.88 2.21
N ASP A 86 2.20 -16.35 1.87
CA ASP A 86 1.87 -16.94 0.57
C ASP A 86 0.44 -16.58 0.15
N MET A 87 0.30 -16.02 -1.04
CA MET A 87 -1.00 -15.65 -1.62
C MET A 87 -1.88 -16.84 -1.99
N LYS A 88 -1.34 -18.06 -2.05
CA LYS A 88 -2.13 -19.26 -2.35
C LYS A 88 -3.27 -19.46 -1.35
N LEU A 89 -3.04 -19.15 -0.06
CA LEU A 89 -4.06 -19.32 0.98
C LEU A 89 -5.30 -18.43 0.74
N PRO A 90 -5.20 -17.10 0.62
CA PRO A 90 -6.35 -16.25 0.35
C PRO A 90 -6.97 -16.49 -1.03
N ILE A 91 -6.16 -16.77 -2.06
CA ILE A 91 -6.67 -17.08 -3.40
C ILE A 91 -7.47 -18.39 -3.40
N ARG A 92 -6.94 -19.45 -2.78
CA ARG A 92 -7.66 -20.72 -2.64
C ARG A 92 -9.00 -20.51 -1.94
N TYR A 93 -9.01 -19.78 -0.83
CA TYR A 93 -10.23 -19.50 -0.09
C TYR A 93 -11.24 -18.71 -0.90
N ALA A 94 -10.81 -17.73 -1.71
CA ALA A 94 -11.69 -16.99 -2.61
C ALA A 94 -12.37 -17.91 -3.65
N PHE A 95 -11.65 -18.91 -4.16
CA PHE A 95 -12.22 -19.88 -5.10
C PHE A 95 -13.12 -20.95 -4.45
N THR A 96 -12.92 -21.26 -3.17
CA THR A 96 -13.66 -22.31 -2.48
C THR A 96 -14.72 -21.79 -1.52
N TRP A 97 -14.87 -20.48 -1.43
CA TRP A 97 -15.87 -19.85 -0.56
C TRP A 97 -17.25 -20.54 -0.65
N PRO A 98 -17.95 -20.83 0.48
CA PRO A 98 -17.56 -20.54 1.87
C PRO A 98 -16.69 -21.62 2.55
N TYR A 99 -16.29 -22.65 1.82
CA TYR A 99 -15.57 -23.79 2.36
C TYR A 99 -14.06 -23.54 2.38
N ARG A 100 -13.37 -24.17 3.35
CA ARG A 100 -11.91 -24.15 3.41
C ARG A 100 -11.37 -25.49 2.89
N ALA A 101 -10.80 -25.44 1.68
CA ALA A 101 -10.17 -26.63 1.11
C ALA A 101 -8.85 -26.96 1.81
N GLU A 102 -8.52 -28.23 1.86
CA GLU A 102 -7.22 -28.71 2.34
C GLU A 102 -6.07 -28.13 1.51
N THR A 103 -4.92 -28.02 2.13
CA THR A 103 -3.72 -27.49 1.47
C THR A 103 -2.59 -28.52 1.53
N PRO A 104 -1.90 -28.77 0.40
CA PRO A 104 -0.64 -29.49 0.39
C PRO A 104 0.54 -28.60 0.83
N ASP A 105 0.32 -27.29 0.95
CA ASP A 105 1.37 -26.31 1.26
C ASP A 105 1.73 -26.36 2.75
N ARG A 106 2.90 -25.82 3.08
CA ARG A 106 3.35 -25.69 4.47
C ARG A 106 2.41 -24.79 5.26
N THR A 107 1.89 -25.29 6.37
CA THR A 107 1.06 -24.54 7.31
C THR A 107 1.92 -23.76 8.31
N LEU A 108 1.35 -22.71 8.90
CA LEU A 108 1.99 -21.97 9.99
C LEU A 108 2.05 -22.86 11.25
N ASP A 109 3.26 -22.94 11.83
CA ASP A 109 3.47 -23.52 13.16
C ASP A 109 3.76 -22.39 14.16
N LEU A 110 2.82 -22.14 15.04
CA LEU A 110 2.93 -21.06 16.04
C LEU A 110 4.02 -21.32 17.07
N LEU A 111 4.40 -22.57 17.32
CA LEU A 111 5.45 -22.87 18.29
C LEU A 111 6.85 -22.57 17.75
N SER A 112 7.02 -22.57 16.43
CA SER A 112 8.28 -22.33 15.76
C SER A 112 8.40 -20.93 15.15
N CYS A 113 7.34 -20.11 15.10
CA CYS A 113 7.35 -18.82 14.39
C CYS A 113 8.08 -17.70 15.13
N GLY A 114 8.45 -17.92 16.41
CA GLY A 114 9.08 -16.89 17.26
C GLY A 114 8.10 -15.78 17.70
N PRO A 115 8.63 -14.69 18.27
CA PRO A 115 7.80 -13.59 18.77
C PRO A 115 7.19 -12.79 17.61
N LEU A 116 5.93 -12.42 17.75
CA LEU A 116 5.23 -11.51 16.84
C LEU A 116 5.40 -10.08 17.35
N THR A 117 5.92 -9.19 16.51
CA THR A 117 6.19 -7.80 16.87
C THR A 117 5.40 -6.84 16.00
N PHE A 118 4.90 -5.77 16.60
CA PHE A 118 4.10 -4.74 15.93
C PHE A 118 4.66 -3.36 16.26
N GLN A 119 4.66 -2.48 15.25
CA GLN A 119 5.15 -1.11 15.37
C GLN A 119 4.23 -0.17 14.58
N ALA A 120 4.16 1.09 15.01
CA ALA A 120 3.51 2.11 14.21
C ALA A 120 4.32 2.40 12.94
N PRO A 121 3.67 2.67 11.80
CA PRO A 121 4.37 3.13 10.61
C PRO A 121 4.96 4.52 10.83
N ASP A 122 6.19 4.72 10.38
CA ASP A 122 6.86 6.03 10.37
C ASP A 122 6.39 6.84 9.16
N THR A 123 5.35 7.66 9.34
CA THR A 123 4.76 8.46 8.26
C THR A 123 5.59 9.69 7.89
N GLU A 124 6.57 10.09 8.69
CA GLU A 124 7.52 11.14 8.32
C GLU A 124 8.56 10.58 7.34
N ALA A 125 9.09 9.42 7.66
CA ALA A 125 10.02 8.72 6.78
C ALA A 125 9.34 8.17 5.51
N PHE A 126 8.06 7.76 5.58
CA PHE A 126 7.28 7.17 4.49
C PHE A 126 6.00 7.99 4.20
N PRO A 127 6.11 9.17 3.53
CA PRO A 127 5.00 10.10 3.38
C PRO A 127 3.83 9.54 2.56
N CYS A 128 4.07 8.56 1.68
CA CYS A 128 3.04 8.00 0.80
C CYS A 128 1.83 7.45 1.57
N LEU A 129 2.04 6.86 2.76
CA LEU A 129 0.94 6.39 3.60
C LEU A 129 0.06 7.55 4.10
N ALA A 130 0.69 8.65 4.55
CA ALA A 130 -0.03 9.85 4.99
C ALA A 130 -0.78 10.52 3.83
N ILE A 131 -0.17 10.57 2.64
CA ILE A 131 -0.78 11.07 1.40
C ILE A 131 -2.04 10.26 1.08
N ALA A 132 -1.94 8.93 1.09
CA ALA A 132 -3.07 8.05 0.79
C ALA A 132 -4.23 8.23 1.79
N ARG A 133 -3.94 8.31 3.09
CA ARG A 133 -4.95 8.59 4.12
C ARG A 133 -5.63 9.95 3.92
N ARG A 134 -4.87 10.98 3.54
CA ARG A 134 -5.42 12.30 3.21
C ARG A 134 -6.33 12.23 1.98
N CYS A 135 -5.91 11.58 0.90
CA CYS A 135 -6.74 11.40 -0.30
C CYS A 135 -8.01 10.61 0.00
N ALA A 136 -7.94 9.56 0.82
CA ALA A 136 -9.09 8.78 1.28
C ALA A 136 -10.11 9.65 2.02
N ARG A 137 -9.64 10.56 2.87
CA ARG A 137 -10.46 11.52 3.62
C ARG A 137 -11.06 12.60 2.72
N THR A 138 -10.29 13.10 1.76
CA THR A 138 -10.74 14.10 0.79
C THR A 138 -11.84 13.56 -0.12
N GLY A 139 -11.73 12.30 -0.55
CA GLY A 139 -12.72 11.68 -1.45
C GLY A 139 -12.65 12.21 -2.89
N GLY A 140 -13.78 12.12 -3.60
CA GLY A 140 -13.86 12.54 -4.99
C GLY A 140 -12.80 11.90 -5.88
N THR A 141 -12.17 12.68 -6.76
CA THR A 141 -11.09 12.24 -7.65
C THR A 141 -9.71 12.16 -6.97
N ALA A 142 -9.56 12.54 -5.69
CA ALA A 142 -8.26 12.61 -5.03
C ALA A 142 -7.48 11.28 -5.05
N CYS A 143 -8.18 10.15 -4.85
CA CYS A 143 -7.53 8.83 -4.91
C CYS A 143 -7.07 8.46 -6.33
N ALA A 144 -7.81 8.86 -7.37
CA ALA A 144 -7.42 8.64 -8.76
C ALA A 144 -6.20 9.48 -9.14
N ILE A 145 -6.18 10.76 -8.72
CA ILE A 145 -5.02 11.65 -8.91
C ILE A 145 -3.77 11.05 -8.24
N MET A 146 -3.90 10.65 -6.98
CA MET A 146 -2.81 10.04 -6.23
C MET A 146 -2.28 8.78 -6.92
N ASN A 147 -3.17 7.87 -7.33
CA ASN A 147 -2.77 6.60 -7.94
C ASN A 147 -2.10 6.81 -9.30
N GLY A 148 -2.69 7.64 -10.18
CA GLY A 148 -2.12 7.96 -11.49
C GLY A 148 -0.74 8.62 -11.37
N ALA A 149 -0.59 9.56 -10.44
CA ALA A 149 0.71 10.19 -10.14
C ALA A 149 1.72 9.18 -9.60
N ASN A 150 1.32 8.30 -8.69
CA ASN A 150 2.19 7.28 -8.13
C ASN A 150 2.69 6.29 -9.18
N GLU A 151 1.82 5.81 -10.05
CA GLU A 151 2.20 4.89 -11.12
C GLU A 151 3.26 5.50 -12.03
N GLU A 152 3.08 6.77 -12.43
CA GLU A 152 4.05 7.45 -13.29
C GLU A 152 5.37 7.72 -12.56
N ALA A 153 5.30 8.18 -11.29
CA ALA A 153 6.49 8.44 -10.49
C ALA A 153 7.30 7.15 -10.22
N VAL A 154 6.64 6.04 -9.94
CA VAL A 154 7.29 4.72 -9.83
C VAL A 154 7.94 4.31 -11.14
N GLY A 155 7.27 4.55 -12.28
CA GLY A 155 7.84 4.32 -13.61
C GLY A 155 9.13 5.11 -13.85
N LEU A 156 9.13 6.41 -13.50
CA LEU A 156 10.33 7.27 -13.59
C LEU A 156 11.46 6.77 -12.67
N PHE A 157 11.14 6.36 -11.45
CA PHE A 157 12.11 5.80 -10.51
C PHE A 157 12.74 4.50 -11.05
N LEU A 158 11.93 3.59 -11.57
CA LEU A 158 12.43 2.33 -12.15
C LEU A 158 13.34 2.55 -13.37
N ARG A 159 13.11 3.62 -14.13
CA ARG A 159 14.00 4.06 -15.21
C ARG A 159 15.19 4.90 -14.75
N GLN A 160 15.33 5.11 -13.42
CA GLN A 160 16.39 5.91 -12.78
C GLN A 160 16.39 7.41 -13.19
N GLU A 161 15.22 7.93 -13.59
CA GLU A 161 15.05 9.34 -13.97
C GLU A 161 14.80 10.23 -12.73
N ILE A 162 14.34 9.65 -11.62
CA ILE A 162 14.14 10.32 -10.32
C ILE A 162 14.67 9.46 -9.18
N GLY A 163 14.92 10.08 -8.02
CA GLY A 163 15.29 9.39 -6.78
C GLY A 163 14.07 8.78 -6.04
N PHE A 164 14.34 7.87 -5.11
CA PHE A 164 13.31 7.20 -4.32
C PHE A 164 12.39 8.18 -3.58
N ASN A 165 12.97 9.20 -2.95
CA ASN A 165 12.23 10.23 -2.22
C ASN A 165 11.43 11.18 -3.14
N ASP A 166 11.75 11.21 -4.43
CA ASP A 166 11.02 12.02 -5.40
C ASP A 166 9.64 11.44 -5.71
N ILE A 167 9.42 10.13 -5.50
CA ILE A 167 8.12 9.49 -5.72
C ILE A 167 7.05 10.23 -4.92
N ALA A 168 7.19 10.34 -3.60
CA ALA A 168 6.22 11.02 -2.76
C ALA A 168 6.05 12.50 -3.14
N ARG A 169 7.16 13.21 -3.45
CA ARG A 169 7.11 14.61 -3.88
C ARG A 169 6.32 14.80 -5.18
N ARG A 170 6.52 13.92 -6.18
CA ARG A 170 5.79 13.98 -7.44
C ARG A 170 4.29 13.75 -7.25
N VAL A 171 3.93 12.82 -6.35
CA VAL A 171 2.52 12.58 -5.99
C VAL A 171 1.91 13.81 -5.34
N GLU A 172 2.60 14.44 -4.39
CA GLU A 172 2.14 15.69 -3.75
C GLU A 172 1.99 16.82 -4.76
N ASP A 173 2.98 17.02 -5.63
CA ASP A 173 2.93 18.04 -6.67
C ASP A 173 1.72 17.85 -7.60
N ALA A 174 1.43 16.63 -8.00
CA ALA A 174 0.26 16.32 -8.82
C ALA A 174 -1.06 16.61 -8.09
N LEU A 175 -1.16 16.26 -6.80
CA LEU A 175 -2.32 16.58 -5.97
C LEU A 175 -2.54 18.09 -5.77
N CYS A 176 -1.48 18.87 -5.81
CA CYS A 176 -1.57 20.34 -5.74
C CYS A 176 -1.97 20.98 -7.08
N ARG A 177 -1.64 20.35 -8.22
CA ARG A 177 -1.86 20.90 -9.57
C ARG A 177 -3.19 20.48 -10.18
N VAL A 178 -3.70 19.30 -9.84
CA VAL A 178 -4.93 18.74 -10.40
C VAL A 178 -6.08 19.02 -9.47
N GLU A 179 -7.12 19.66 -9.96
CA GLU A 179 -8.31 19.99 -9.20
C GLU A 179 -9.11 18.74 -8.82
N VAL A 180 -9.51 18.65 -7.56
CA VAL A 180 -10.33 17.55 -7.06
C VAL A 180 -11.81 17.82 -7.31
N LYS A 181 -12.47 16.90 -8.02
CA LYS A 181 -13.94 16.90 -8.18
C LYS A 181 -14.55 15.98 -7.12
N TYR A 182 -15.46 16.52 -6.31
CA TYR A 182 -16.03 15.79 -5.14
C TYR A 182 -17.16 14.83 -5.51
N THR A 183 -17.88 15.09 -6.60
CA THR A 183 -18.95 14.23 -7.14
C THR A 183 -18.65 13.85 -8.59
N PRO A 184 -17.58 13.06 -8.82
CA PRO A 184 -17.09 12.82 -10.17
C PRO A 184 -17.98 11.82 -10.93
N SER A 185 -18.11 12.03 -12.24
CA SER A 185 -18.49 11.00 -13.19
C SER A 185 -17.31 10.04 -13.45
N LEU A 186 -17.54 8.98 -14.21
CA LEU A 186 -16.45 8.09 -14.64
C LEU A 186 -15.42 8.84 -15.52
N GLU A 187 -15.92 9.69 -16.42
CA GLU A 187 -15.08 10.52 -17.29
C GLU A 187 -14.20 11.48 -16.48
N ASP A 188 -14.74 12.07 -15.40
CA ASP A 188 -13.97 12.93 -14.49
C ASP A 188 -12.84 12.16 -13.78
N ILE A 189 -13.08 10.91 -13.40
CA ILE A 189 -12.08 10.06 -12.75
C ILE A 189 -10.96 9.72 -13.75
N LEU A 190 -11.31 9.34 -14.97
CA LEU A 190 -10.33 9.02 -16.03
C LEU A 190 -9.52 10.25 -16.44
N GLU A 191 -10.16 11.41 -16.53
CA GLU A 191 -9.46 12.66 -16.85
C GLU A 191 -8.53 13.09 -15.70
N ALA A 192 -8.95 12.93 -14.44
CA ALA A 192 -8.12 13.21 -13.28
C ALA A 192 -6.86 12.32 -13.24
N ASP A 193 -6.97 11.02 -13.54
CA ASP A 193 -5.84 10.11 -13.69
C ASP A 193 -4.89 10.57 -14.80
N ARG A 194 -5.45 10.90 -15.98
CA ARG A 194 -4.66 11.38 -17.12
C ARG A 194 -3.90 12.67 -16.81
N LEU A 195 -4.56 13.64 -16.16
CA LEU A 195 -3.95 14.90 -15.75
C LEU A 195 -2.86 14.72 -14.69
N ALA A 196 -3.08 13.80 -13.74
CA ALA A 196 -2.11 13.48 -12.71
C ALA A 196 -0.82 12.89 -13.30
N ARG A 197 -0.94 11.97 -14.26
CA ARG A 197 0.21 11.40 -15.00
C ARG A 197 0.97 12.50 -15.75
N ALA A 198 0.26 13.36 -16.44
CA ALA A 198 0.88 14.49 -17.17
C ALA A 198 1.57 15.47 -16.21
N ALA A 199 1.01 15.72 -15.03
CA ALA A 199 1.60 16.60 -14.01
C ALA A 199 2.92 16.06 -13.44
N VAL A 200 3.09 14.74 -13.38
CA VAL A 200 4.34 14.09 -12.94
C VAL A 200 5.43 14.22 -14.01
N LEU A 201 5.08 14.12 -15.29
CA LEU A 201 6.03 14.20 -16.41
C LEU A 201 6.47 15.64 -16.71
N ASN A 202 5.57 16.61 -16.57
CA ASN A 202 5.84 18.01 -16.85
C ASN A 202 6.37 18.73 -15.60
N ARG A 203 7.65 19.08 -15.63
CA ARG A 203 8.29 19.91 -14.61
C ARG A 203 7.84 21.36 -14.69
#